data_12a6eed11412b08c2b90c9867fba595b
#
_entry.id   12a6eed11412b08c2b90c9867fba595b
#
_cell.length_a   1.000
_cell.length_b   1.000
_cell.length_c   1.000
_cell.angle_alpha   90.00
_cell.angle_beta   90.00
_cell.angle_gamma   90.00
#
_symmetry.space_group_name_H-M   'P 1'
#
loop_
_entity.id
_entity.type
_entity.pdbx_description
1 polymer ?
#
loop_
_entity_poly.entity_id
_entity_poly.type
_entity_poly.pdbx_seq_one_letter_code
_entity_poly.pdbx_strand_id
1 'polypeptide(L)'
;MGREELVKKLHRICSQYPDILGRVILFGSYSRGEEGEASDIDLYIEPSDLSVTTAKIGSSKRYKEFKYSLYDSFDNEFDLMTYGGKRDLERVKKTPLWEQIVKDGVLVYDQRTEKV
;
A
#
# COMPACT_ATOMS: atom_id res chain seq x y z
N MET A 1 10.04 -4.24 15.35
CA MET A 1 10.35 -3.25 14.29
C MET A 1 9.46 -2.03 14.49
N GLY A 2 10.04 -0.85 14.59
CA GLY A 2 9.30 0.39 14.75
C GLY A 2 8.73 0.88 13.42
N ARG A 3 7.84 1.87 13.49
CA ARG A 3 7.17 2.41 12.32
C ARG A 3 8.15 2.97 11.27
N GLU A 4 9.15 3.74 11.70
CA GLU A 4 10.11 4.34 10.76
C GLU A 4 10.91 3.27 10.00
N GLU A 5 11.35 2.25 10.69
CA GLU A 5 12.08 1.13 10.08
C GLU A 5 11.18 0.36 9.12
N LEU A 6 9.94 0.13 9.51
CA LEU A 6 8.94 -0.53 8.67
C LEU A 6 8.70 0.28 7.38
N VAL A 7 8.49 1.58 7.50
CA VAL A 7 8.24 2.45 6.34
C VAL A 7 9.42 2.44 5.39
N LYS A 8 10.65 2.50 5.91
CA LYS A 8 11.86 2.45 5.07
C LYS A 8 11.98 1.14 4.31
N LYS A 9 11.71 0.04 5.00
CA LYS A 9 11.77 -1.29 4.38
C LYS A 9 10.69 -1.47 3.32
N LEU A 10 9.48 -1.03 3.61
CA LEU A 10 8.37 -1.05 2.66
C LEU A 10 8.68 -0.18 1.44
N HIS A 11 9.21 1.02 1.66
CA HIS A 11 9.58 1.93 0.57
C HIS A 11 10.60 1.27 -0.36
N ARG A 12 11.60 0.61 0.20
CA ARG A 12 12.63 -0.07 -0.60
C ARG A 12 12.04 -1.14 -1.49
N ILE A 13 11.08 -1.91 -0.97
CA ILE A 13 10.39 -2.94 -1.75
C ILE A 13 9.54 -2.29 -2.83
N CYS A 14 8.72 -1.30 -2.49
CA CYS A 14 7.85 -0.61 -3.43
C CYS A 14 8.63 0.02 -4.59
N SER A 15 9.82 0.53 -4.30
CA SER A 15 10.68 1.19 -5.30
C SER A 15 11.13 0.26 -6.42
N GLN A 16 10.99 -1.04 -6.23
CA GLN A 16 11.31 -2.04 -7.26
C GLN A 16 10.16 -2.28 -8.23
N TYR A 17 8.99 -1.70 -7.97
CA TYR A 17 7.78 -1.91 -8.75
C TYR A 17 7.14 -0.60 -9.22
N PRO A 18 7.93 0.34 -9.78
CA PRO A 18 7.37 1.62 -10.23
C PRO A 18 6.46 1.47 -11.44
N ASP A 19 6.56 0.36 -12.15
CA ASP A 19 5.72 0.04 -13.30
C ASP A 19 4.27 -0.24 -12.91
N ILE A 20 4.02 -0.68 -11.67
CA ILE A 20 2.67 -1.04 -11.24
C ILE A 20 2.15 -0.23 -10.06
N LEU A 21 3.03 0.32 -9.23
CA LEU A 21 2.62 1.06 -8.03
C LEU A 21 2.60 2.55 -8.27
N GLY A 22 1.48 3.19 -7.93
CA GLY A 22 1.36 4.64 -7.96
C GLY A 22 1.55 5.23 -6.58
N ARG A 23 0.73 4.80 -5.63
CA ARG A 23 0.78 5.30 -4.25
C ARG A 23 0.51 4.17 -3.27
N VAL A 24 1.32 4.11 -2.22
CA VAL A 24 1.18 3.13 -1.14
C VAL A 24 1.17 3.87 0.19
N ILE A 25 0.13 3.65 0.99
CA ILE A 25 -0.07 4.32 2.28
C ILE A 25 -0.23 3.26 3.37
N LEU A 26 0.58 3.38 4.42
CA LEU A 26 0.47 2.56 5.62
C LEU A 26 -0.62 3.18 6.50
N PHE A 27 -1.57 2.36 6.95
CA PHE A 27 -2.60 2.80 7.88
C PHE A 27 -2.78 1.75 8.99
N GLY A 28 -3.78 1.92 9.84
CA GLY A 28 -4.03 0.98 10.93
C GLY A 28 -3.09 1.14 12.11
N SER A 29 -2.89 0.08 12.87
CA SER A 29 -2.16 0.15 14.15
C SER A 29 -0.71 0.61 14.01
N TYR A 30 -0.01 0.16 12.98
CA TYR A 30 1.38 0.59 12.76
C TYR A 30 1.48 2.09 12.50
N SER A 31 0.54 2.65 11.75
CA SER A 31 0.57 4.09 11.45
C SER A 31 0.31 4.94 12.69
N ARG A 32 -0.42 4.40 13.65
CA ARG A 32 -0.73 5.09 14.91
C ARG A 32 0.29 4.82 16.02
N GLY A 33 1.28 3.96 15.77
CA GLY A 33 2.25 3.59 16.80
C GLY A 33 1.67 2.65 17.86
N GLU A 34 0.58 1.96 17.56
CA GLU A 34 -0.12 1.05 18.47
C GLU A 34 0.18 -0.42 18.18
N GLU A 35 1.17 -0.67 17.34
CA GLU A 35 1.52 -2.03 16.93
C GLU A 35 2.02 -2.88 18.07
N GLY A 36 1.59 -4.15 18.09
CA GLY A 36 2.19 -5.19 18.89
C GLY A 36 3.11 -6.03 18.00
N GLU A 37 3.73 -7.04 18.61
CA GLU A 37 4.70 -7.90 17.93
C GLU A 37 4.14 -8.61 16.70
N ALA A 38 2.85 -8.96 16.74
CA ALA A 38 2.18 -9.71 15.67
C ALA A 38 1.11 -8.88 14.95
N SER A 39 1.21 -7.55 15.01
CA SER A 39 0.24 -6.69 14.34
C SER A 39 0.30 -6.87 12.82
N ASP A 40 -0.87 -6.85 12.18
CA ASP A 40 -0.97 -6.86 10.73
C ASP A 40 -0.46 -5.54 10.17
N ILE A 41 0.07 -5.61 8.96
CA ILE A 41 0.50 -4.44 8.22
C ILE A 41 -0.61 -4.10 7.21
N ASP A 42 -1.25 -2.95 7.42
CA ASP A 42 -2.36 -2.49 6.59
C ASP A 42 -1.85 -1.50 5.54
N LEU A 43 -2.00 -1.83 4.28
CA LEU A 43 -1.56 -0.98 3.17
C LEU A 43 -2.72 -0.66 2.24
N TYR A 44 -2.83 0.62 1.90
CA TYR A 44 -3.70 1.09 0.83
C TYR A 44 -2.84 1.33 -0.41
N ILE A 45 -3.25 0.78 -1.55
CA ILE A 45 -2.44 0.74 -2.77
C ILE A 45 -3.26 1.22 -3.96
N GLU A 46 -2.68 2.17 -4.72
CA GLU A 46 -3.21 2.61 -6.01
C GLU A 46 -2.21 2.24 -7.11
N PRO A 47 -2.69 1.90 -8.32
CA PRO A 47 -1.80 1.56 -9.43
C PRO A 47 -1.09 2.78 -10.00
N SER A 48 0.00 2.55 -10.73
CA SER A 48 0.75 3.60 -11.41
C SER A 48 -0.12 4.33 -12.44
N ASP A 49 -0.96 3.59 -13.14
CA ASP A 49 -1.97 4.12 -14.05
C ASP A 49 -3.34 3.95 -13.37
N LEU A 50 -3.93 5.06 -12.95
CA LEU A 50 -5.17 5.05 -12.19
C LEU A 50 -6.37 4.53 -12.98
N SER A 51 -6.26 4.42 -14.30
CA SER A 51 -7.31 3.84 -15.15
C SER A 51 -7.32 2.32 -15.13
N VAL A 52 -6.25 1.69 -14.65
CA VAL A 52 -6.19 0.24 -14.52
C VAL A 52 -7.15 -0.19 -13.41
N THR A 53 -8.06 -1.11 -13.73
CA THR A 53 -9.11 -1.52 -12.79
C THR A 53 -8.56 -2.39 -11.67
N THR A 54 -9.29 -2.42 -10.56
CA THR A 54 -8.97 -3.28 -9.42
C THR A 54 -8.79 -4.74 -9.86
N ALA A 55 -9.68 -5.24 -10.72
CA ALA A 55 -9.61 -6.62 -11.21
C ALA A 55 -8.33 -6.87 -12.03
N LYS A 56 -7.94 -5.92 -12.87
CA LYS A 56 -6.73 -6.05 -13.68
C LYS A 56 -5.47 -6.05 -12.82
N ILE A 57 -5.43 -5.19 -11.82
CA ILE A 57 -4.30 -5.19 -10.88
C ILE A 57 -4.19 -6.55 -10.20
N GLY A 58 -5.31 -7.06 -9.68
CA GLY A 58 -5.35 -8.34 -8.96
C GLY A 58 -4.87 -9.53 -9.79
N SER A 59 -5.07 -9.48 -11.11
CA SER A 59 -4.62 -10.54 -12.02
C SER A 59 -3.22 -10.31 -12.57
N SER A 60 -2.60 -9.17 -12.28
CA SER A 60 -1.27 -8.82 -12.80
C SER A 60 -0.19 -9.69 -12.19
N LYS A 61 0.67 -10.25 -13.06
CA LYS A 61 1.82 -11.03 -12.62
C LYS A 61 2.79 -10.19 -11.81
N ARG A 62 3.03 -8.95 -12.22
CA ARG A 62 3.91 -8.03 -11.49
C ARG A 62 3.37 -7.70 -10.11
N TYR A 63 2.08 -7.51 -9.99
CA TYR A 63 1.47 -7.25 -8.68
C TYR A 63 1.64 -8.46 -7.74
N LYS A 64 1.49 -9.66 -8.28
CA LYS A 64 1.72 -10.89 -7.51
C LYS A 64 3.17 -11.00 -7.04
N GLU A 65 4.13 -10.64 -7.89
CA GLU A 65 5.55 -10.59 -7.53
C GLU A 65 5.79 -9.61 -6.39
N PHE A 66 5.16 -8.43 -6.45
CA PHE A 66 5.22 -7.45 -5.37
C PHE A 66 4.68 -8.03 -4.05
N LYS A 67 3.53 -8.68 -4.10
CA LYS A 67 2.95 -9.32 -2.91
C LYS A 67 3.89 -10.36 -2.31
N TYR A 68 4.49 -11.20 -3.15
CA TYR A 68 5.47 -12.18 -2.69
C TYR A 68 6.67 -11.53 -2.02
N SER A 69 7.16 -10.42 -2.58
CA SER A 69 8.26 -9.68 -1.97
C SER A 69 7.91 -9.20 -0.57
N LEU A 70 6.66 -8.77 -0.36
CA LEU A 70 6.20 -8.37 0.97
C LEU A 70 6.19 -9.56 1.93
N TYR A 71 5.58 -10.66 1.52
CA TYR A 71 5.48 -11.85 2.38
C TYR A 71 6.85 -12.46 2.71
N ASP A 72 7.77 -12.44 1.75
CA ASP A 72 9.13 -12.97 1.97
C ASP A 72 9.97 -12.08 2.89
N SER A 73 9.64 -10.80 2.98
CA SER A 73 10.46 -9.84 3.72
C SER A 73 9.99 -9.59 5.15
N PHE A 74 8.80 -10.03 5.50
CA PHE A 74 8.20 -9.80 6.82
C PHE A 74 7.54 -11.06 7.34
N ASP A 75 7.55 -11.23 8.67
CA ASP A 75 6.82 -12.29 9.34
C ASP A 75 5.35 -11.92 9.62
N ASN A 76 5.03 -10.65 9.40
CA ASN A 76 3.69 -10.13 9.65
C ASN A 76 2.70 -10.56 8.56
N GLU A 77 1.44 -10.60 8.91
CA GLU A 77 0.37 -10.70 7.93
C GLU A 77 0.11 -9.33 7.32
N PHE A 78 -0.33 -9.32 6.08
CA PHE A 78 -0.65 -8.09 5.35
C PHE A 78 -2.12 -8.03 5.04
N ASP A 79 -2.71 -6.84 5.23
CA ASP A 79 -4.04 -6.52 4.75
C ASP A 79 -3.87 -5.49 3.65
N LEU A 80 -4.03 -5.93 2.40
CA LEU A 80 -3.77 -5.11 1.23
C LEU A 80 -5.08 -4.62 0.62
N MET A 81 -5.33 -3.33 0.72
CA MET A 81 -6.48 -2.64 0.13
C MET A 81 -6.06 -1.99 -1.16
N THR A 82 -6.24 -2.70 -2.28
CA THR A 82 -5.79 -2.25 -3.60
C THR A 82 -6.98 -1.84 -4.45
N TYR A 83 -6.98 -0.61 -4.93
CA TYR A 83 -8.05 -0.05 -5.73
C TYR A 83 -7.51 0.67 -6.95
N GLY A 84 -8.11 0.42 -8.10
CA GLY A 84 -7.80 1.12 -9.34
C GLY A 84 -9.04 1.29 -10.19
N GLY A 85 -8.95 2.14 -11.22
CA GLY A 85 -10.07 2.51 -12.05
C GLY A 85 -10.89 3.62 -11.40
N LYS A 86 -11.39 4.53 -12.22
CA LYS A 86 -12.11 5.74 -11.76
C LYS A 86 -13.26 5.40 -10.80
N ARG A 87 -14.04 4.39 -11.15
CA ARG A 87 -15.22 3.99 -10.37
C ARG A 87 -14.87 3.56 -8.95
N ASP A 88 -13.90 2.67 -8.80
CA ASP A 88 -13.52 2.13 -7.50
C ASP A 88 -12.76 3.17 -6.66
N LEU A 89 -11.93 3.99 -7.30
CA LEU A 89 -11.22 5.07 -6.61
C LEU A 89 -12.18 6.12 -6.06
N GLU A 90 -13.22 6.48 -6.81
CA GLU A 90 -14.25 7.39 -6.32
C GLU A 90 -15.07 6.78 -5.20
N ARG A 91 -15.37 5.48 -5.32
CA ARG A 91 -16.16 4.76 -4.32
C ARG A 91 -15.42 4.66 -2.98
N VAL A 92 -14.13 4.33 -3.00
CA VAL A 92 -13.35 4.17 -1.77
C VAL A 92 -13.28 5.47 -0.97
N LYS A 93 -13.26 6.61 -1.64
CA LYS A 93 -13.21 7.94 -0.99
C LYS A 93 -14.47 8.27 -0.19
N LYS A 94 -15.54 7.52 -0.39
CA LYS A 94 -16.81 7.70 0.32
C LYS A 94 -16.97 6.72 1.48
N THR A 95 -15.91 5.97 1.81
CA THR A 95 -15.96 4.92 2.84
C THR A 95 -15.31 5.39 4.14
N PRO A 96 -15.67 4.79 5.29
CA PRO A 96 -14.95 5.04 6.54
C PRO A 96 -13.48 4.68 6.47
N LEU A 97 -13.11 3.70 5.65
CA LEU A 97 -11.71 3.34 5.40
C LEU A 97 -10.91 4.55 4.93
N TRP A 98 -11.46 5.32 3.98
CA TRP A 98 -10.77 6.50 3.45
C TRP A 98 -10.55 7.56 4.52
N GLU A 99 -11.54 7.79 5.37
CA GLU A 99 -11.41 8.73 6.49
C GLU A 99 -10.25 8.34 7.40
N GLN A 100 -10.12 7.04 7.67
CA GLN A 100 -9.04 6.49 8.48
C GLN A 100 -7.68 6.68 7.82
N ILE A 101 -7.61 6.43 6.51
CA ILE A 101 -6.39 6.62 5.73
C ILE A 101 -5.94 8.08 5.73
N VAL A 102 -6.88 9.01 5.54
CA VAL A 102 -6.58 10.44 5.51
C VAL A 102 -6.11 10.93 6.89
N LYS A 103 -6.72 10.41 7.95
CA LYS A 103 -6.41 10.82 9.32
C LYS A 103 -5.08 10.28 9.81
N ASP A 104 -4.84 8.98 9.63
CA ASP A 104 -3.72 8.27 10.26
C ASP A 104 -2.68 7.75 9.27
N GLY A 105 -2.94 7.84 7.96
CA GLY A 105 -2.08 7.26 6.95
C GLY A 105 -0.69 7.87 6.90
N VAL A 106 0.30 7.01 6.69
CA VAL A 106 1.70 7.40 6.49
C VAL A 106 2.09 7.00 5.07
N LEU A 107 2.53 7.97 4.27
CA LEU A 107 2.93 7.71 2.90
C LEU A 107 4.19 6.85 2.88
N VAL A 108 4.11 5.69 2.25
CA VAL A 108 5.23 4.77 2.06
C VAL A 108 5.91 5.04 0.73
N TYR A 109 5.12 5.22 -0.32
CA TYR A 109 5.64 5.35 -1.68
C TYR A 109 4.65 6.16 -2.52
N ASP A 110 5.17 7.09 -3.32
CA ASP A 110 4.38 7.80 -4.33
C ASP A 110 5.27 7.99 -5.55
N GLN A 111 4.90 7.36 -6.65
CA GLN A 111 5.64 7.38 -7.90
C GLN A 111 5.96 8.81 -8.36
N ARG A 112 5.05 9.75 -8.10
CA ARG A 112 5.21 11.15 -8.53
C ARG A 112 6.34 11.86 -7.79
N THR A 113 6.63 11.47 -6.55
CA THR A 113 7.67 12.08 -5.72
C THR A 113 9.01 11.36 -5.83
N GLU A 114 9.04 10.16 -6.41
CA GLU A 114 10.26 9.37 -6.60
C GLU A 114 11.06 9.82 -7.84
N LYS A 115 10.50 10.68 -8.63
CA LYS A 115 11.19 11.22 -9.82
C LYS A 115 12.14 12.33 -9.40
N VAL A 116 13.39 12.07 -9.55
CA VAL A 116 14.45 13.03 -9.24
C VAL A 116 15.06 13.53 -10.54
#